data_02032ea6dc1e566f5fdcd3f08af736d2
#
_entry.id   02032ea6dc1e566f5fdcd3f08af736d2
#
_cell.length_a   1.000
_cell.length_b   1.000
_cell.length_c   1.000
_cell.angle_alpha   90.00
_cell.angle_beta   90.00
_cell.angle_gamma   90.00
#
_symmetry.space_group_name_H-M   'P 1'
#
loop_
_entity.id
_entity.type
_entity.pdbx_description
1 polymer ?
#
loop_
_entity_poly.entity_id
_entity_poly.type
_entity_poly.pdbx_seq_one_letter_code
_entity_poly.pdbx_strand_id
1 'polypeptide(L)'
;MNATTYLGASMRYLLIILAFWLPLQSHAVEFDENTRFLPLGRAVQVFEDPTGTATIDSVSSPAGAQAFRPAPAGTFNAGYSRSAFWLKVELSYRPADADIHNDWLLELAYPPMDRVDFYAPDANGRPTLTWQTGDMLPFASRQFAQNNYLFQLELPPGQTRTLYVRISSEGSVQAPLNLWSTHAYLEAQPTKIYVFGLIYGVLLGMLVYNLFIYLSVREPDYLYYLLYVAAFGLYQMSINGVAIEYLWPDSPWWANASTPFLMALATLFACQFTRSFLGTVRLGRWLDRSLLTLIGAAVLVMCIALFLSYGPALRAATQLVMAGALTIYLAGIVAVVKGERVGRYFVLAWSVFMIGGLVFGLMLMGYLPNTFLTMYASHIGTLLEMAFLSMALADRINHARYQQEQTLLAYGKDLERLNQQPAQRRISCHAHPRIAHADERGDRLAGGDADARHGRRSRDVPANGGQFCAGHDEHDQRHFDPHRASGRCAVCRMQRVCARRSG
;
A
#
# COMPACT_ATOMS: atom_id res chain seq x y z
N MET A 1 2.83 69.96 21.64
CA MET A 1 2.65 68.56 21.17
C MET A 1 3.62 67.71 21.96
N ASN A 2 3.08 66.79 22.78
CA ASN A 2 3.61 66.38 24.07
C ASN A 2 4.67 65.27 24.01
N ALA A 3 5.84 65.54 24.55
CA ALA A 3 6.95 64.60 24.78
C ALA A 3 6.58 63.39 25.67
N THR A 4 5.51 63.45 26.42
CA THR A 4 5.01 62.38 27.31
C THR A 4 4.38 61.20 26.59
N THR A 5 3.93 61.39 25.32
CA THR A 5 3.29 60.29 24.55
C THR A 5 4.32 59.34 23.93
N TYR A 6 5.53 59.80 23.60
CA TYR A 6 6.61 58.96 23.04
C TYR A 6 7.33 58.14 24.08
N LEU A 7 7.45 58.59 25.36
CA LEU A 7 8.04 57.81 26.43
C LEU A 7 7.18 56.57 26.79
N GLY A 8 5.85 56.72 26.72
CA GLY A 8 4.94 55.59 27.00
C GLY A 8 4.96 54.48 25.95
N ALA A 9 5.18 54.83 24.66
CA ALA A 9 5.26 53.84 23.59
C ALA A 9 6.59 53.05 23.66
N SER A 10 7.73 53.74 23.87
CA SER A 10 9.04 53.13 23.98
C SER A 10 9.14 52.16 25.19
N MET A 11 8.51 52.55 26.32
CA MET A 11 8.49 51.69 27.52
C MET A 11 7.58 50.47 27.34
N ARG A 12 6.52 50.55 26.56
CA ARG A 12 5.68 49.40 26.20
C ARG A 12 6.41 48.41 25.28
N TYR A 13 7.16 48.88 24.32
CA TYR A 13 8.01 48.03 23.45
C TYR A 13 9.16 47.42 24.24
N LEU A 14 9.77 48.14 25.19
CA LEU A 14 10.82 47.61 26.08
C LEU A 14 10.27 46.51 26.99
N LEU A 15 9.05 46.66 27.55
CA LEU A 15 8.37 45.64 28.35
C LEU A 15 7.98 44.41 27.57
N ILE A 16 7.55 44.57 26.29
CA ILE A 16 7.26 43.47 25.39
C ILE A 16 8.55 42.70 25.03
N ILE A 17 9.66 43.43 24.77
CA ILE A 17 10.96 42.83 24.51
C ILE A 17 11.51 42.14 25.79
N LEU A 18 11.35 42.75 26.96
CA LEU A 18 11.76 42.12 28.22
C LEU A 18 10.94 40.90 28.58
N ALA A 19 9.62 40.90 28.22
CA ALA A 19 8.76 39.73 28.41
C ALA A 19 9.14 38.55 27.50
N PHE A 20 9.75 38.84 26.33
CA PHE A 20 10.31 37.81 25.43
C PHE A 20 11.64 37.23 25.90
N TRP A 21 12.31 37.88 26.84
CA TRP A 21 13.59 37.43 27.43
C TRP A 21 13.43 36.74 28.80
N LEU A 22 12.20 36.60 29.30
CA LEU A 22 11.98 35.74 30.46
C LEU A 22 12.27 34.29 30.02
N PRO A 23 13.27 33.62 30.67
CA PRO A 23 13.47 32.20 30.37
C PRO A 23 12.15 31.51 30.72
N LEU A 24 11.57 30.80 29.73
CA LEU A 24 10.48 29.85 29.98
C LEU A 24 11.07 28.80 30.93
N GLN A 25 10.88 29.00 32.22
CA GLN A 25 11.24 28.00 33.22
C GLN A 25 10.36 26.77 32.90
N SER A 26 11.01 25.70 32.50
CA SER A 26 10.38 24.40 32.44
C SER A 26 9.94 24.04 33.85
N HIS A 27 8.62 24.13 34.06
CA HIS A 27 8.06 23.66 35.32
C HIS A 27 7.90 22.15 35.21
N ALA A 28 8.27 21.44 36.27
CA ALA A 28 7.99 20.02 36.41
C ALA A 28 6.51 19.78 36.19
N VAL A 29 6.17 18.72 35.50
CA VAL A 29 4.76 18.33 35.27
C VAL A 29 4.23 17.80 36.60
N GLU A 30 3.29 18.54 37.18
CA GLU A 30 2.61 18.14 38.39
C GLU A 30 1.40 17.29 38.05
N PHE A 31 1.20 16.20 38.76
CA PHE A 31 0.07 15.30 38.60
C PHE A 31 -0.24 14.60 39.95
N ASP A 32 -1.44 14.06 40.04
CA ASP A 32 -2.01 13.49 41.26
C ASP A 32 -2.46 12.02 41.06
N GLU A 33 -3.02 11.43 42.11
CA GLU A 33 -3.58 10.06 42.11
C GLU A 33 -4.75 9.88 41.15
N ASN A 34 -5.45 10.96 40.77
CA ASN A 34 -6.59 10.95 39.83
C ASN A 34 -6.16 10.98 38.39
N THR A 35 -4.87 11.22 38.15
CA THR A 35 -4.28 11.27 36.81
C THR A 35 -4.19 9.87 36.23
N ARG A 36 -5.02 9.60 35.21
CA ARG A 36 -5.09 8.29 34.54
C ARG A 36 -4.13 8.20 33.35
N PHE A 37 -4.06 9.28 32.58
CA PHE A 37 -3.28 9.40 31.34
C PHE A 37 -2.87 10.84 31.14
N LEU A 38 -1.59 11.06 30.84
CA LEU A 38 -1.04 12.38 30.62
C LEU A 38 -0.04 12.38 29.44
N PRO A 39 -0.37 13.01 28.29
CA PRO A 39 0.58 13.20 27.20
C PRO A 39 1.68 14.18 27.62
N LEU A 40 2.92 13.74 27.56
CA LEU A 40 4.09 14.52 28.03
C LEU A 40 4.70 15.40 26.94
N GLY A 41 4.27 15.28 25.68
CA GLY A 41 4.95 15.87 24.55
C GLY A 41 5.26 17.37 24.65
N ARG A 42 4.40 18.16 25.34
CA ARG A 42 4.63 19.60 25.57
C ARG A 42 5.61 19.89 26.71
N ALA A 43 5.82 18.93 27.60
CA ALA A 43 6.70 19.05 28.76
C ALA A 43 8.10 18.50 28.47
N VAL A 44 8.26 17.78 27.37
CA VAL A 44 9.54 17.21 26.97
C VAL A 44 10.47 18.31 26.48
N GLN A 45 11.69 18.30 27.00
CA GLN A 45 12.81 19.06 26.47
C GLN A 45 13.72 18.12 25.68
N VAL A 46 14.29 18.60 24.60
CA VAL A 46 15.08 17.83 23.66
C VAL A 46 16.47 18.43 23.51
N PHE A 47 17.47 17.57 23.52
CA PHE A 47 18.84 17.88 23.12
C PHE A 47 19.22 16.97 21.95
N GLU A 48 19.64 17.57 20.84
CA GLU A 48 20.12 16.85 19.65
C GLU A 48 21.63 16.58 19.83
N ASP A 49 22.04 15.33 19.68
CA ASP A 49 23.43 14.88 19.65
C ASP A 49 23.81 14.38 18.27
N PRO A 50 24.34 15.24 17.37
CA PRO A 50 24.68 14.86 16.00
C PRO A 50 25.75 13.81 15.88
N THR A 51 26.63 13.71 16.92
CA THR A 51 27.74 12.76 16.96
C THR A 51 27.34 11.40 17.54
N GLY A 52 26.26 11.37 18.33
CA GLY A 52 25.81 10.18 19.06
C GLY A 52 26.74 9.80 20.24
N THR A 53 27.65 10.70 20.63
CA THR A 53 28.70 10.43 21.66
C THR A 53 28.38 11.00 23.01
N ALA A 54 27.33 11.83 23.14
CA ALA A 54 26.94 12.39 24.43
C ALA A 54 26.58 11.28 25.43
N THR A 55 27.09 11.43 26.65
CA THR A 55 26.82 10.52 27.77
C THR A 55 25.84 11.13 28.76
N ILE A 56 25.21 10.30 29.60
CA ILE A 56 24.28 10.79 30.62
C ILE A 56 24.96 11.83 31.55
N ASP A 57 26.21 11.65 31.92
CA ASP A 57 26.92 12.60 32.76
C ASP A 57 27.11 13.94 32.08
N SER A 58 27.36 13.94 30.76
CA SER A 58 27.53 15.19 29.99
C SER A 58 26.21 15.95 29.87
N VAL A 59 25.09 15.27 29.56
CA VAL A 59 23.78 15.91 29.32
C VAL A 59 23.10 16.30 30.64
N SER A 60 23.36 15.61 31.75
CA SER A 60 22.79 15.93 33.05
C SER A 60 23.64 16.99 33.81
N SER A 61 24.80 17.34 33.29
CA SER A 61 25.64 18.41 33.88
C SER A 61 24.94 19.78 33.80
N PRO A 62 25.28 20.78 34.64
CA PRO A 62 24.70 22.12 34.54
C PRO A 62 24.85 22.78 33.18
N ALA A 63 25.96 22.51 32.48
CA ALA A 63 26.20 23.00 31.13
C ALA A 63 25.34 22.25 30.09
N GLY A 64 25.24 20.91 30.21
CA GLY A 64 24.40 20.08 29.35
C GLY A 64 22.92 20.40 29.50
N ALA A 65 22.44 20.65 30.72
CA ALA A 65 21.06 21.00 31.01
C ALA A 65 20.62 22.30 30.31
N GLN A 66 21.51 23.24 30.05
CA GLN A 66 21.21 24.48 29.29
C GLN A 66 21.08 24.26 27.79
N ALA A 67 21.53 23.14 27.25
CA ALA A 67 21.46 22.80 25.84
C ALA A 67 20.08 22.25 25.43
N PHE A 68 19.27 21.80 26.38
CA PHE A 68 17.91 21.33 26.12
C PHE A 68 17.01 22.46 25.67
N ARG A 69 16.12 22.15 24.71
CA ARG A 69 15.12 23.06 24.18
C ARG A 69 13.73 22.41 24.31
N PRO A 70 12.67 23.19 24.55
CA PRO A 70 11.31 22.66 24.53
C PRO A 70 11.03 21.95 23.20
N ALA A 71 10.39 20.78 23.24
CA ALA A 71 9.98 20.09 22.03
C ALA A 71 8.97 20.95 21.25
N PRO A 72 9.10 21.09 19.92
CA PRO A 72 8.11 21.78 19.12
C PRO A 72 6.81 20.96 19.14
N ALA A 73 5.69 21.61 19.50
CA ALA A 73 4.29 21.16 19.39
C ALA A 73 4.02 19.66 19.70
N GLY A 74 3.42 19.41 20.86
CA GLY A 74 2.63 18.19 21.18
C GLY A 74 3.35 16.82 21.16
N THR A 75 4.13 16.51 20.14
CA THR A 75 4.91 15.27 20.00
C THR A 75 6.23 15.60 19.32
N PHE A 76 7.34 15.17 19.90
CA PHE A 76 8.65 15.33 19.27
C PHE A 76 8.73 14.47 18.00
N ASN A 77 9.11 15.10 16.89
CA ASN A 77 9.32 14.46 15.60
C ASN A 77 10.48 15.15 14.86
N ALA A 78 11.61 14.46 14.73
CA ALA A 78 12.78 14.92 14.00
C ALA A 78 12.81 14.41 12.55
N GLY A 79 11.81 13.62 12.14
CA GLY A 79 11.81 12.98 10.81
C GLY A 79 13.00 12.02 10.66
N TYR A 80 13.58 12.00 9.45
CA TYR A 80 14.76 11.18 9.17
C TYR A 80 16.04 11.90 9.62
N SER A 81 16.62 11.46 10.73
CA SER A 81 17.86 12.02 11.27
C SER A 81 18.87 10.91 11.59
N ARG A 82 20.15 11.23 11.54
CA ARG A 82 21.24 10.36 12.03
C ARG A 82 21.70 10.72 13.44
N SER A 83 21.19 11.83 13.98
CA SER A 83 21.51 12.28 15.32
C SER A 83 20.84 11.36 16.35
N ALA A 84 21.48 11.20 17.51
CA ALA A 84 20.79 10.75 18.70
C ALA A 84 20.07 11.94 19.35
N PHE A 85 18.96 11.66 20.01
CA PHE A 85 18.19 12.68 20.71
C PHE A 85 18.01 12.28 22.17
N TRP A 86 18.26 13.23 23.05
CA TRP A 86 18.00 13.09 24.46
C TRP A 86 16.73 13.85 24.80
N LEU A 87 15.78 13.12 25.35
CA LEU A 87 14.52 13.65 25.83
C LEU A 87 14.60 13.76 27.34
N LYS A 88 14.35 14.94 27.88
CA LYS A 88 14.29 15.20 29.30
C LYS A 88 12.88 15.54 29.70
N VAL A 89 12.38 14.93 30.77
CA VAL A 89 11.08 15.24 31.37
C VAL A 89 11.24 15.30 32.90
N GLU A 90 10.62 16.30 33.52
CA GLU A 90 10.57 16.47 34.95
C GLU A 90 9.17 16.21 35.47
N LEU A 91 9.00 15.21 36.33
CA LEU A 91 7.75 14.75 36.87
C LEU A 91 7.68 14.98 38.36
N SER A 92 6.56 15.53 38.85
CA SER A 92 6.30 15.76 40.27
C SER A 92 4.97 15.15 40.66
N TYR A 93 5.02 14.03 41.36
CA TYR A 93 3.82 13.37 41.85
C TYR A 93 3.39 14.01 43.17
N ARG A 94 2.18 14.58 43.21
CA ARG A 94 1.60 15.28 44.35
C ARG A 94 0.24 14.70 44.72
N PRO A 95 0.19 13.58 45.43
CA PRO A 95 -1.08 12.99 45.84
C PRO A 95 -1.77 13.89 46.90
N ALA A 96 -3.06 13.96 46.89
CA ALA A 96 -3.87 14.65 47.89
C ALA A 96 -4.06 13.79 49.12
N ASP A 97 -4.07 12.45 49.01
CA ASP A 97 -4.27 11.48 50.06
C ASP A 97 -3.02 10.59 50.28
N ALA A 98 -2.94 10.04 51.50
CA ALA A 98 -1.83 9.19 51.91
C ALA A 98 -1.87 7.77 51.30
N ASP A 99 -2.98 7.38 50.71
CA ASP A 99 -3.13 6.09 50.01
C ASP A 99 -2.47 6.17 48.62
N ILE A 100 -1.17 5.96 48.58
CA ILE A 100 -0.31 6.32 47.50
C ILE A 100 -0.16 5.15 46.56
N HIS A 101 -0.71 5.26 45.36
CA HIS A 101 -0.38 4.39 44.24
C HIS A 101 0.90 4.91 43.57
N ASN A 102 2.02 4.23 43.79
CA ASN A 102 3.34 4.59 43.23
C ASN A 102 3.61 3.95 41.86
N ASP A 103 2.64 3.28 41.28
CA ASP A 103 2.82 2.47 40.07
C ASP A 103 2.45 3.28 38.83
N TRP A 104 3.48 3.88 38.25
CA TRP A 104 3.37 4.66 37.02
C TRP A 104 4.15 4.02 35.89
N LEU A 105 3.67 4.19 34.66
CA LEU A 105 4.30 3.70 33.44
C LEU A 105 4.60 4.87 32.50
N LEU A 106 5.85 4.95 32.04
CA LEU A 106 6.24 5.83 30.94
C LEU A 106 6.16 5.02 29.65
N GLU A 107 5.32 5.45 28.73
CA GLU A 107 5.15 4.85 27.41
C GLU A 107 5.85 5.71 26.36
N LEU A 108 6.74 5.12 25.55
CA LEU A 108 7.15 5.64 24.24
C LEU A 108 6.35 4.91 23.18
N ALA A 109 5.33 5.58 22.64
CA ALA A 109 4.32 4.98 21.77
C ALA A 109 4.73 5.03 20.29
N TYR A 110 5.96 4.56 19.99
CA TYR A 110 6.50 4.45 18.64
C TYR A 110 7.39 3.22 18.50
N PRO A 111 6.84 2.08 18.05
CA PRO A 111 7.56 0.80 17.96
C PRO A 111 8.80 0.79 17.06
N PRO A 112 8.84 1.50 15.89
CA PRO A 112 10.01 1.46 15.00
C PRO A 112 11.13 2.40 15.47
N MET A 113 11.71 2.15 16.64
CA MET A 113 12.83 2.89 17.19
C MET A 113 14.01 1.94 17.37
N ASP A 114 15.13 2.19 16.66
CA ASP A 114 16.27 1.28 16.62
C ASP A 114 16.88 1.08 18.02
N ARG A 115 17.01 2.16 18.79
CA ARG A 115 17.55 2.12 20.13
C ARG A 115 16.87 3.12 21.06
N VAL A 116 16.53 2.64 22.26
CA VAL A 116 15.93 3.40 23.34
C VAL A 116 16.67 3.08 24.63
N ASP A 117 17.37 4.06 25.18
CA ASP A 117 18.05 3.96 26.46
C ASP A 117 17.29 4.82 27.48
N PHE A 118 16.76 4.22 28.53
CA PHE A 118 16.02 4.89 29.59
C PHE A 118 16.85 5.09 30.82
N TYR A 119 16.89 6.31 31.34
CA TYR A 119 17.63 6.70 32.53
C TYR A 119 16.69 7.28 33.58
N ALA A 120 16.76 6.74 34.77
CA ALA A 120 16.06 7.23 35.94
C ALA A 120 17.05 7.56 37.07
N PRO A 121 16.70 8.46 38.03
CA PRO A 121 17.54 8.76 39.14
C PRO A 121 17.65 7.58 40.11
N ASP A 122 18.88 7.27 40.53
CA ASP A 122 19.18 6.30 41.58
C ASP A 122 18.78 6.84 42.98
N ALA A 123 19.07 6.07 44.03
CA ALA A 123 18.81 6.46 45.42
C ALA A 123 19.52 7.79 45.81
N ASN A 124 20.60 8.16 45.13
CA ASN A 124 21.36 9.39 45.35
C ASN A 124 20.93 10.54 44.46
N GLY A 125 19.87 10.33 43.63
CA GLY A 125 19.36 11.31 42.68
C GLY A 125 20.20 11.44 41.39
N ARG A 126 21.19 10.57 41.14
CA ARG A 126 21.99 10.58 39.93
C ARG A 126 21.26 9.79 38.81
N PRO A 127 21.15 10.35 37.60
CA PRO A 127 20.54 9.63 36.49
C PRO A 127 21.44 8.44 36.08
N THR A 128 20.90 7.24 36.13
CA THR A 128 21.59 6.00 35.77
C THR A 128 20.81 5.27 34.69
N LEU A 129 21.53 4.51 33.84
CA LEU A 129 20.91 3.67 32.83
C LEU A 129 20.11 2.58 33.55
N THR A 130 18.76 2.67 33.42
CA THR A 130 17.84 1.73 34.05
C THR A 130 17.42 0.64 33.07
N TRP A 131 17.21 0.98 31.81
CA TRP A 131 16.77 0.03 30.78
C TRP A 131 17.31 0.39 29.40
N GLN A 132 17.59 -0.64 28.60
CA GLN A 132 18.05 -0.50 27.23
C GLN A 132 17.24 -1.44 26.35
N THR A 133 16.63 -0.90 25.27
CA THR A 133 15.79 -1.64 24.35
C THR A 133 15.77 -0.96 22.96
N GLY A 134 15.01 -1.49 22.05
CA GLY A 134 14.86 -1.00 20.67
C GLY A 134 14.48 -2.13 19.73
N ASP A 135 14.14 -1.83 18.47
CA ASP A 135 13.83 -2.87 17.48
C ASP A 135 15.08 -3.48 16.83
N MET A 136 16.28 -2.87 17.07
CA MET A 136 17.59 -3.47 16.79
C MET A 136 18.04 -4.46 17.88
N LEU A 137 17.26 -4.64 18.93
CA LEU A 137 17.48 -5.61 19.98
C LEU A 137 16.37 -6.67 19.97
N PRO A 138 16.63 -7.90 20.49
CA PRO A 138 15.59 -8.92 20.62
C PRO A 138 14.35 -8.39 21.37
N PHE A 139 13.16 -8.86 21.01
CA PHE A 139 11.91 -8.43 21.66
C PHE A 139 11.94 -8.62 23.18
N ALA A 140 12.63 -9.66 23.67
CA ALA A 140 12.85 -9.92 25.08
C ALA A 140 13.66 -8.82 25.82
N SER A 141 14.30 -7.86 25.10
CA SER A 141 14.95 -6.70 25.72
C SER A 141 13.95 -5.69 26.29
N ARG A 142 12.66 -5.79 25.96
CA ARG A 142 11.61 -4.91 26.49
C ARG A 142 11.28 -5.26 27.93
N GLN A 143 11.08 -4.24 28.77
CA GLN A 143 10.70 -4.45 30.17
C GLN A 143 9.34 -5.14 30.30
N PHE A 144 8.40 -4.78 29.40
CA PHE A 144 7.10 -5.41 29.27
C PHE A 144 6.97 -5.96 27.85
N ALA A 145 6.38 -7.15 27.71
CA ALA A 145 6.11 -7.79 26.42
C ALA A 145 4.95 -7.07 25.72
N GLN A 146 5.21 -5.88 25.20
CA GLN A 146 4.27 -5.00 24.52
C GLN A 146 4.88 -4.42 23.23
N ASN A 147 4.05 -4.08 22.27
CA ASN A 147 4.51 -3.48 21.01
C ASN A 147 5.09 -2.06 21.17
N ASN A 148 4.65 -1.28 22.16
CA ASN A 148 5.28 -0.01 22.56
C ASN A 148 6.33 -0.25 23.65
N TYR A 149 7.23 0.74 23.82
CA TYR A 149 8.21 0.69 24.91
C TYR A 149 7.59 1.23 26.17
N LEU A 150 7.59 0.45 27.25
CA LEU A 150 7.04 0.77 28.54
C LEU A 150 8.13 0.66 29.57
N PHE A 151 8.20 1.66 30.46
CA PHE A 151 9.13 1.72 31.58
C PHE A 151 8.36 1.96 32.87
N GLN A 152 8.56 1.10 33.86
CA GLN A 152 7.97 1.27 35.18
C GLN A 152 8.69 2.41 35.89
N LEU A 153 7.94 3.28 36.53
CA LEU A 153 8.43 4.44 37.27
C LEU A 153 8.07 4.31 38.73
N GLU A 154 9.09 4.57 39.59
CA GLU A 154 8.90 4.81 41.01
C GLU A 154 8.96 6.31 41.26
N LEU A 155 7.83 6.94 41.53
CA LEU A 155 7.72 8.37 41.74
C LEU A 155 7.29 8.66 43.19
N PRO A 156 8.26 8.93 44.08
CA PRO A 156 7.96 9.24 45.51
C PRO A 156 7.13 10.52 45.60
N PRO A 157 6.15 10.56 46.49
CA PRO A 157 5.30 11.74 46.71
C PRO A 157 6.11 12.99 47.09
N GLY A 158 5.71 14.13 46.52
CA GLY A 158 6.29 15.43 46.82
C GLY A 158 7.71 15.64 46.29
N GLN A 159 8.29 14.66 45.58
CA GLN A 159 9.61 14.77 44.99
C GLN A 159 9.49 14.97 43.47
N THR A 160 10.31 15.87 42.95
CA THR A 160 10.49 16.01 41.50
C THR A 160 11.55 15.04 41.02
N ARG A 161 11.22 14.21 40.03
CA ARG A 161 12.12 13.27 39.38
C ARG A 161 12.39 13.69 37.95
N THR A 162 13.68 13.79 37.59
CA THR A 162 14.10 14.07 36.22
C THR A 162 14.45 12.76 35.54
N LEU A 163 13.74 12.48 34.43
CA LEU A 163 13.94 11.29 33.60
C LEU A 163 14.58 11.68 32.30
N TYR A 164 15.41 10.80 31.75
CA TYR A 164 16.03 10.97 30.44
C TYR A 164 15.77 9.74 29.61
N VAL A 165 15.40 9.99 28.33
CA VAL A 165 15.28 8.93 27.32
C VAL A 165 16.18 9.30 26.15
N ARG A 166 17.19 8.49 25.87
CA ARG A 166 18.01 8.64 24.69
C ARG A 166 17.45 7.75 23.60
N ILE A 167 17.14 8.35 22.46
CA ILE A 167 16.62 7.65 21.29
C ILE A 167 17.53 7.88 20.10
N SER A 168 17.68 6.87 19.27
CA SER A 168 18.35 6.97 17.97
C SER A 168 17.75 5.98 16.99
N SER A 169 17.61 6.39 15.74
CA SER A 169 17.14 5.50 14.65
C SER A 169 17.71 5.98 13.32
N GLU A 170 18.02 5.04 12.44
CA GLU A 170 18.28 5.34 11.03
C GLU A 170 16.99 5.67 10.28
N GLY A 171 15.83 5.32 10.85
CA GLY A 171 14.49 5.60 10.36
C GLY A 171 13.97 6.97 10.75
N SER A 172 12.66 7.11 10.84
CA SER A 172 11.99 8.30 11.36
C SER A 172 12.06 8.33 12.87
N VAL A 173 12.57 9.42 13.44
CA VAL A 173 12.66 9.61 14.89
C VAL A 173 11.43 10.35 15.39
N GLN A 174 10.57 9.64 16.11
CA GLN A 174 9.37 10.20 16.74
C GLN A 174 9.28 9.73 18.18
N ALA A 175 8.87 10.60 19.10
CA ALA A 175 8.80 10.26 20.51
C ALA A 175 7.50 10.77 21.16
N PRO A 176 6.37 10.12 20.90
CA PRO A 176 5.16 10.33 21.68
C PRO A 176 5.33 9.70 23.06
N LEU A 177 5.73 10.53 24.05
CA LEU A 177 5.86 10.11 25.43
C LEU A 177 4.55 10.35 26.18
N ASN A 178 4.10 9.33 26.89
CA ASN A 178 2.89 9.35 27.69
C ASN A 178 3.15 8.80 29.09
N LEU A 179 2.56 9.42 30.09
CA LEU A 179 2.50 8.91 31.45
C LEU A 179 1.15 8.26 31.69
N TRP A 180 1.16 7.05 32.24
CA TRP A 180 -0.03 6.27 32.58
C TRP A 180 0.00 5.87 34.03
N SER A 181 -1.14 5.90 34.73
CA SER A 181 -1.28 5.02 35.88
C SER A 181 -1.37 3.57 35.41
N THR A 182 -0.76 2.64 36.15
CA THR A 182 -0.76 1.21 35.77
C THR A 182 -2.18 0.68 35.59
N HIS A 183 -3.10 1.08 36.47
CA HIS A 183 -4.52 0.70 36.39
C HIS A 183 -5.17 1.18 35.06
N ALA A 184 -5.00 2.48 34.73
CA ALA A 184 -5.57 3.03 33.50
C ALA A 184 -4.97 2.42 32.25
N TYR A 185 -3.67 2.09 32.26
CA TYR A 185 -3.01 1.38 31.17
C TYR A 185 -3.64 0.00 30.94
N LEU A 186 -3.80 -0.79 32.03
CA LEU A 186 -4.43 -2.11 31.95
C LEU A 186 -5.87 -2.06 31.46
N GLU A 187 -6.65 -1.04 31.86
CA GLU A 187 -8.01 -0.83 31.35
C GLU A 187 -8.06 -0.42 29.86
N ALA A 188 -7.04 0.29 29.37
CA ALA A 188 -6.98 0.72 27.98
C ALA A 188 -6.52 -0.40 27.02
N GLN A 189 -5.74 -1.39 27.50
CA GLN A 189 -5.17 -2.46 26.68
C GLN A 189 -6.21 -3.32 25.93
N PRO A 190 -7.30 -3.78 26.54
CA PRO A 190 -8.30 -4.58 25.83
C PRO A 190 -8.84 -3.84 24.60
N THR A 191 -9.11 -2.54 24.71
CA THR A 191 -9.60 -1.73 23.58
C THR A 191 -8.59 -1.71 22.42
N LYS A 192 -7.30 -1.50 22.69
CA LYS A 192 -6.24 -1.56 21.67
C LYS A 192 -6.19 -2.95 21.00
N ILE A 193 -6.21 -4.01 21.81
CA ILE A 193 -6.15 -5.39 21.33
C ILE A 193 -7.37 -5.70 20.44
N TYR A 194 -8.57 -5.32 20.86
CA TYR A 194 -9.79 -5.53 20.06
C TYR A 194 -9.76 -4.76 18.75
N VAL A 195 -9.30 -3.52 18.75
CA VAL A 195 -9.21 -2.71 17.53
C VAL A 195 -8.21 -3.30 16.56
N PHE A 196 -7.00 -3.63 16.99
CA PHE A 196 -6.01 -4.29 16.12
C PHE A 196 -6.46 -5.68 15.70
N GLY A 197 -7.07 -6.46 16.60
CA GLY A 197 -7.65 -7.76 16.29
C GLY A 197 -8.73 -7.66 15.21
N LEU A 198 -9.60 -6.64 15.28
CA LEU A 198 -10.61 -6.38 14.25
C LEU A 198 -9.96 -5.99 12.92
N ILE A 199 -8.98 -5.06 12.93
CA ILE A 199 -8.27 -4.63 11.72
C ILE A 199 -7.60 -5.81 11.03
N TYR A 200 -6.77 -6.57 11.75
CA TYR A 200 -6.07 -7.73 11.18
C TYR A 200 -7.01 -8.88 10.85
N GLY A 201 -8.08 -9.05 11.61
CA GLY A 201 -9.12 -10.04 11.33
C GLY A 201 -9.86 -9.75 10.02
N VAL A 202 -10.20 -8.48 9.76
CA VAL A 202 -10.79 -8.07 8.47
C VAL A 202 -9.80 -8.26 7.32
N LEU A 203 -8.52 -7.85 7.50
CA LEU A 203 -7.49 -8.06 6.48
C LEU A 203 -7.30 -9.54 6.15
N LEU A 204 -7.24 -10.39 7.16
CA LEU A 204 -7.14 -11.85 6.98
C LEU A 204 -8.40 -12.41 6.30
N GLY A 205 -9.58 -11.98 6.71
CA GLY A 205 -10.84 -12.37 6.08
C GLY A 205 -10.89 -12.00 4.61
N MET A 206 -10.45 -10.77 4.26
CA MET A 206 -10.34 -10.32 2.87
C MET A 206 -9.32 -11.15 2.08
N LEU A 207 -8.19 -11.48 2.70
CA LEU A 207 -7.17 -12.33 2.09
C LEU A 207 -7.73 -13.72 1.76
N VAL A 208 -8.35 -14.37 2.75
CA VAL A 208 -8.93 -15.72 2.61
C VAL A 208 -10.08 -15.70 1.59
N TYR A 209 -10.99 -14.73 1.65
CA TYR A 209 -12.09 -14.58 0.71
C TYR A 209 -11.59 -14.46 -0.74
N ASN A 210 -10.63 -13.55 -0.98
CA ASN A 210 -10.09 -13.35 -2.33
C ASN A 210 -9.22 -14.53 -2.80
N LEU A 211 -8.59 -15.27 -1.87
CA LEU A 211 -7.89 -16.51 -2.19
C LEU A 211 -8.86 -17.58 -2.74
N PHE A 212 -10.01 -17.78 -2.10
CA PHE A 212 -11.02 -18.72 -2.59
C PHE A 212 -11.56 -18.31 -3.96
N ILE A 213 -11.78 -17.01 -4.18
CA ILE A 213 -12.18 -16.52 -5.50
C ILE A 213 -11.08 -16.80 -6.53
N TYR A 214 -9.81 -16.50 -6.21
CA TYR A 214 -8.70 -16.78 -7.10
C TYR A 214 -8.60 -18.26 -7.46
N LEU A 215 -8.72 -19.17 -6.49
CA LEU A 215 -8.67 -20.61 -6.73
C LEU A 215 -9.82 -21.09 -7.64
N SER A 216 -10.99 -20.44 -7.56
CA SER A 216 -12.16 -20.75 -8.37
C SER A 216 -12.06 -20.17 -9.79
N VAL A 217 -11.65 -18.92 -9.93
CA VAL A 217 -11.67 -18.16 -11.20
C VAL A 217 -10.33 -18.22 -11.93
N ARG A 218 -9.22 -18.29 -11.19
CA ARG A 218 -7.81 -18.32 -11.68
C ARG A 218 -7.41 -17.13 -12.55
N GLU A 219 -8.05 -15.98 -12.34
CA GLU A 219 -7.68 -14.74 -13.02
C GLU A 219 -6.46 -14.09 -12.35
N PRO A 220 -5.42 -13.66 -13.11
CA PRO A 220 -4.18 -13.08 -12.55
C PRO A 220 -4.41 -11.84 -11.69
N ASP A 221 -5.46 -11.05 -11.97
CA ASP A 221 -5.78 -9.82 -11.25
C ASP A 221 -6.04 -10.10 -9.76
N TYR A 222 -6.73 -11.22 -9.45
CA TYR A 222 -6.95 -11.65 -8.07
C TYR A 222 -5.66 -12.07 -7.38
N LEU A 223 -4.74 -12.70 -8.09
CA LEU A 223 -3.44 -13.08 -7.53
C LEU A 223 -2.63 -11.84 -7.17
N TYR A 224 -2.55 -10.85 -8.08
CA TYR A 224 -1.81 -9.61 -7.78
C TYR A 224 -2.43 -8.83 -6.63
N TYR A 225 -3.77 -8.77 -6.57
CA TYR A 225 -4.48 -8.16 -5.46
C TYR A 225 -4.22 -8.90 -4.13
N LEU A 226 -4.27 -10.23 -4.13
CA LEU A 226 -3.99 -11.07 -2.96
C LEU A 226 -2.58 -10.83 -2.41
N LEU A 227 -1.58 -10.79 -3.31
CA LEU A 227 -0.18 -10.53 -2.94
C LEU A 227 0.01 -9.10 -2.41
N TYR A 228 -0.72 -8.13 -2.97
CA TYR A 228 -0.75 -6.75 -2.45
C TYR A 228 -1.30 -6.71 -1.02
N VAL A 229 -2.47 -7.31 -0.78
CA VAL A 229 -3.12 -7.34 0.55
C VAL A 229 -2.23 -8.05 1.58
N ALA A 230 -1.61 -9.17 1.21
CA ALA A 230 -0.71 -9.91 2.08
C ALA A 230 0.55 -9.11 2.44
N ALA A 231 1.22 -8.53 1.43
CA ALA A 231 2.42 -7.71 1.65
C ALA A 231 2.12 -6.46 2.49
N PHE A 232 1.00 -5.79 2.20
CA PHE A 232 0.57 -4.60 2.93
C PHE A 232 0.16 -4.93 4.37
N GLY A 233 -0.56 -6.04 4.59
CA GLY A 233 -0.92 -6.50 5.93
C GLY A 233 0.31 -6.81 6.79
N LEU A 234 1.30 -7.50 6.24
CA LEU A 234 2.58 -7.76 6.92
C LEU A 234 3.36 -6.46 7.19
N TYR A 235 3.36 -5.50 6.26
CA TYR A 235 3.93 -4.17 6.49
C TYR A 235 3.26 -3.46 7.68
N GLN A 236 1.93 -3.48 7.76
CA GLN A 236 1.20 -2.89 8.87
C GLN A 236 1.53 -3.57 10.20
N MET A 237 1.70 -4.90 10.23
CA MET A 237 2.16 -5.60 11.43
C MET A 237 3.59 -5.21 11.82
N SER A 238 4.49 -4.98 10.84
CA SER A 238 5.87 -4.56 11.11
C SER A 238 5.91 -3.16 11.73
N ILE A 239 5.25 -2.17 11.13
CA ILE A 239 5.29 -0.80 11.62
C ILE A 239 4.58 -0.60 12.95
N ASN A 240 3.57 -1.40 13.25
CA ASN A 240 2.86 -1.38 14.52
C ASN A 240 3.55 -2.20 15.63
N GLY A 241 4.71 -2.80 15.35
CA GLY A 241 5.47 -3.60 16.32
C GLY A 241 4.85 -4.97 16.63
N VAL A 242 3.77 -5.36 15.95
CA VAL A 242 3.10 -6.66 16.13
C VAL A 242 3.94 -7.79 15.52
N ALA A 243 4.61 -7.51 14.40
CA ALA A 243 5.40 -8.51 13.73
C ALA A 243 6.66 -8.92 14.51
N ILE A 244 7.35 -7.98 15.18
CA ILE A 244 8.48 -8.31 16.05
C ILE A 244 8.02 -9.05 17.32
N GLU A 245 6.79 -8.82 17.78
CA GLU A 245 6.24 -9.50 18.94
C GLU A 245 5.92 -10.98 18.64
N TYR A 246 5.28 -11.27 17.48
CA TYR A 246 4.70 -12.60 17.20
C TYR A 246 5.37 -13.38 16.08
N LEU A 247 5.98 -12.72 15.07
CA LEU A 247 6.48 -13.40 13.88
C LEU A 247 8.00 -13.62 13.90
N TRP A 248 8.78 -12.64 14.39
CA TRP A 248 10.25 -12.69 14.40
C TRP A 248 10.89 -12.03 15.62
N PRO A 249 10.53 -12.48 16.88
CA PRO A 249 11.00 -11.86 18.11
C PRO A 249 12.52 -11.90 18.31
N ASP A 250 13.16 -12.91 17.74
CA ASP A 250 14.59 -13.17 17.90
C ASP A 250 15.43 -12.72 16.67
N SER A 251 14.80 -11.99 15.73
CA SER A 251 15.46 -11.57 14.48
C SER A 251 15.43 -10.05 14.32
N PRO A 252 16.20 -9.28 15.10
CA PRO A 252 16.21 -7.81 15.04
C PRO A 252 16.58 -7.26 13.66
N TRP A 253 17.55 -7.88 12.98
CA TRP A 253 17.92 -7.52 11.62
C TRP A 253 16.72 -7.56 10.67
N TRP A 254 15.94 -8.66 10.70
CA TRP A 254 14.77 -8.80 9.86
C TRP A 254 13.62 -7.88 10.30
N ALA A 255 13.48 -7.62 11.60
CA ALA A 255 12.49 -6.67 12.12
C ALA A 255 12.64 -5.30 11.45
N ASN A 256 13.88 -4.81 11.31
CA ASN A 256 14.19 -3.57 10.61
C ASN A 256 14.05 -3.69 9.08
N ALA A 257 14.73 -4.67 8.47
CA ALA A 257 14.74 -4.86 7.02
C ALA A 257 13.36 -5.14 6.44
N SER A 258 12.46 -5.79 7.21
CA SER A 258 11.11 -6.17 6.77
C SER A 258 10.25 -4.97 6.42
N THR A 259 10.36 -3.86 7.14
CA THR A 259 9.53 -2.67 6.92
C THR A 259 9.73 -2.08 5.51
N PRO A 260 10.93 -1.63 5.09
CA PRO A 260 11.14 -1.13 3.72
C PRO A 260 10.95 -2.21 2.66
N PHE A 261 11.31 -3.47 2.96
CA PHE A 261 11.09 -4.60 2.06
C PHE A 261 9.60 -4.80 1.75
N LEU A 262 8.75 -4.87 2.78
CA LEU A 262 7.31 -5.09 2.63
C LEU A 262 6.60 -3.87 2.02
N MET A 263 7.06 -2.64 2.30
CA MET A 263 6.60 -1.43 1.62
C MET A 263 6.82 -1.51 0.11
N ALA A 264 8.03 -1.89 -0.29
CA ALA A 264 8.40 -2.03 -1.70
C ALA A 264 7.63 -3.19 -2.35
N LEU A 265 7.49 -4.33 -1.67
CA LEU A 265 6.75 -5.50 -2.15
C LEU A 265 5.25 -5.17 -2.35
N ALA A 266 4.63 -4.48 -1.39
CA ALA A 266 3.25 -4.03 -1.52
C ALA A 266 3.09 -3.06 -2.71
N THR A 267 4.01 -2.11 -2.88
CA THR A 267 4.00 -1.17 -4.02
C THR A 267 4.17 -1.88 -5.35
N LEU A 268 5.06 -2.89 -5.42
CA LEU A 268 5.24 -3.72 -6.60
C LEU A 268 3.93 -4.38 -7.03
N PHE A 269 3.26 -5.07 -6.09
CA PHE A 269 2.01 -5.76 -6.40
C PHE A 269 0.85 -4.79 -6.63
N ALA A 270 0.79 -3.65 -5.95
CA ALA A 270 -0.19 -2.59 -6.24
C ALA A 270 -0.03 -2.03 -7.66
N CYS A 271 1.20 -1.77 -8.12
CA CYS A 271 1.49 -1.34 -9.48
C CYS A 271 1.14 -2.43 -10.50
N GLN A 272 1.51 -3.69 -10.24
CA GLN A 272 1.20 -4.80 -11.15
C GLN A 272 -0.30 -5.09 -11.21
N PHE A 273 -1.00 -5.02 -10.07
CA PHE A 273 -2.45 -5.10 -10.02
C PHE A 273 -3.09 -3.99 -10.85
N THR A 274 -2.68 -2.75 -10.66
CA THR A 274 -3.18 -1.59 -11.42
C THR A 274 -3.00 -1.77 -12.93
N ARG A 275 -1.82 -2.26 -13.35
CA ARG A 275 -1.51 -2.52 -14.76
C ARG A 275 -2.47 -3.55 -15.36
N SER A 276 -2.66 -4.65 -14.68
CA SER A 276 -3.51 -5.76 -15.12
C SER A 276 -4.99 -5.39 -15.04
N PHE A 277 -5.42 -4.84 -13.91
CA PHE A 277 -6.83 -4.52 -13.63
C PHE A 277 -7.39 -3.41 -14.51
N LEU A 278 -6.66 -2.30 -14.71
CA LEU A 278 -7.09 -1.20 -15.58
C LEU A 278 -6.71 -1.41 -17.05
N GLY A 279 -5.86 -2.39 -17.37
CA GLY A 279 -5.38 -2.61 -18.74
C GLY A 279 -4.57 -1.41 -19.26
N THR A 280 -3.61 -0.92 -18.49
CA THR A 280 -2.89 0.36 -18.72
C THR A 280 -2.20 0.45 -20.07
N VAL A 281 -1.83 -0.67 -20.69
CA VAL A 281 -1.31 -0.72 -22.07
C VAL A 281 -2.30 -0.08 -23.06
N ARG A 282 -3.61 -0.26 -22.85
CA ARG A 282 -4.68 0.33 -23.69
C ARG A 282 -4.95 1.78 -23.30
N LEU A 283 -4.78 2.12 -22.03
CA LEU A 283 -4.99 3.47 -21.51
C LEU A 283 -3.89 4.45 -21.97
N GLY A 284 -2.63 4.00 -22.06
CA GLY A 284 -1.53 4.84 -22.53
C GLY A 284 -0.16 4.22 -22.26
N ARG A 285 0.68 4.20 -23.29
CA ARG A 285 2.04 3.62 -23.17
C ARG A 285 2.92 4.30 -22.14
N TRP A 286 2.76 5.60 -21.93
CA TRP A 286 3.51 6.35 -20.92
C TRP A 286 3.15 5.89 -19.51
N LEU A 287 1.86 5.67 -19.25
CA LEU A 287 1.34 5.22 -17.96
C LEU A 287 1.82 3.80 -17.63
N ASP A 288 1.74 2.91 -18.61
CA ASP A 288 2.21 1.53 -18.45
C ASP A 288 3.73 1.48 -18.18
N ARG A 289 4.51 2.31 -18.90
CA ARG A 289 5.96 2.42 -18.68
C ARG A 289 6.28 3.00 -17.30
N SER A 290 5.54 4.01 -16.83
CA SER A 290 5.74 4.58 -15.49
C SER A 290 5.52 3.52 -14.40
N LEU A 291 4.45 2.72 -14.51
CA LEU A 291 4.20 1.63 -13.56
C LEU A 291 5.27 0.53 -13.64
N LEU A 292 5.78 0.20 -14.85
CA LEU A 292 6.88 -0.75 -15.01
C LEU A 292 8.18 -0.24 -14.39
N THR A 293 8.50 1.05 -14.54
CA THR A 293 9.68 1.64 -13.89
C THR A 293 9.57 1.62 -12.36
N LEU A 294 8.36 1.84 -11.82
CA LEU A 294 8.11 1.72 -10.37
C LEU A 294 8.24 0.28 -9.88
N ILE A 295 7.79 -0.70 -10.66
CA ILE A 295 8.01 -2.13 -10.35
C ILE A 295 9.51 -2.46 -10.32
N GLY A 296 10.28 -2.00 -11.31
CA GLY A 296 11.73 -2.16 -11.33
C GLY A 296 12.42 -1.47 -10.15
N ALA A 297 11.98 -0.24 -9.81
CA ALA A 297 12.45 0.49 -8.63
C ALA A 297 12.09 -0.25 -7.33
N ALA A 298 10.91 -0.87 -7.23
CA ALA A 298 10.51 -1.66 -6.07
C ALA A 298 11.43 -2.86 -5.85
N VAL A 299 11.77 -3.60 -6.92
CA VAL A 299 12.75 -4.70 -6.83
C VAL A 299 14.11 -4.18 -6.35
N LEU A 300 14.57 -3.05 -6.86
CA LEU A 300 15.82 -2.43 -6.42
C LEU A 300 15.76 -2.06 -4.93
N VAL A 301 14.67 -1.44 -4.46
CA VAL A 301 14.50 -1.09 -3.04
C VAL A 301 14.46 -2.34 -2.17
N MET A 302 13.83 -3.42 -2.60
CA MET A 302 13.87 -4.71 -1.89
C MET A 302 15.30 -5.25 -1.76
N CYS A 303 16.10 -5.16 -2.82
CA CYS A 303 17.52 -5.52 -2.76
C CYS A 303 18.29 -4.60 -1.81
N ILE A 304 18.05 -3.29 -1.84
CA ILE A 304 18.66 -2.34 -0.91
C ILE A 304 18.30 -2.70 0.54
N ALA A 305 17.04 -3.06 0.83
CA ALA A 305 16.59 -3.44 2.16
C ALA A 305 17.26 -4.70 2.71
N LEU A 306 17.63 -5.63 1.83
CA LEU A 306 18.27 -6.90 2.22
C LEU A 306 19.79 -6.81 2.35
N PHE A 307 20.45 -5.96 1.55
CA PHE A 307 21.91 -5.97 1.42
C PHE A 307 22.61 -4.68 1.89
N LEU A 308 21.85 -3.59 2.12
CA LEU A 308 22.38 -2.32 2.56
C LEU A 308 21.81 -1.93 3.95
N SER A 309 22.16 -0.72 4.43
CA SER A 309 21.63 -0.19 5.69
C SER A 309 20.16 0.20 5.63
N TYR A 310 19.51 0.14 6.78
CA TYR A 310 18.06 0.36 6.96
C TYR A 310 17.60 1.76 6.52
N GLY A 311 18.34 2.82 6.94
CA GLY A 311 17.92 4.20 6.69
C GLY A 311 17.76 4.57 5.21
N PRO A 312 18.76 4.30 4.32
CA PRO A 312 18.62 4.50 2.88
C PRO A 312 17.47 3.68 2.27
N ALA A 313 17.30 2.41 2.70
CA ALA A 313 16.23 1.54 2.24
C ALA A 313 14.85 2.13 2.57
N LEU A 314 14.65 2.58 3.80
CA LEU A 314 13.38 3.14 4.26
C LEU A 314 13.03 4.45 3.54
N ARG A 315 14.03 5.34 3.33
CA ARG A 315 13.82 6.58 2.56
C ARG A 315 13.43 6.29 1.12
N ALA A 316 14.13 5.37 0.48
CA ALA A 316 13.82 4.95 -0.89
C ALA A 316 12.44 4.30 -0.99
N ALA A 317 12.08 3.44 -0.02
CA ALA A 317 10.76 2.82 0.05
C ALA A 317 9.64 3.86 0.23
N THR A 318 9.84 4.85 1.10
CA THR A 318 8.87 5.93 1.32
C THR A 318 8.64 6.75 0.04
N GLN A 319 9.72 7.13 -0.66
CA GLN A 319 9.61 7.85 -1.94
C GLN A 319 8.92 7.00 -3.01
N LEU A 320 9.25 5.71 -3.06
CA LEU A 320 8.63 4.76 -3.98
C LEU A 320 7.12 4.63 -3.73
N VAL A 321 6.69 4.50 -2.47
CA VAL A 321 5.26 4.44 -2.10
C VAL A 321 4.54 5.71 -2.50
N MET A 322 5.11 6.90 -2.25
CA MET A 322 4.50 8.18 -2.63
C MET A 322 4.36 8.31 -4.16
N ALA A 323 5.42 8.01 -4.90
CA ALA A 323 5.40 8.01 -6.36
C ALA A 323 4.42 6.96 -6.93
N GLY A 324 4.40 5.77 -6.31
CA GLY A 324 3.48 4.69 -6.64
C GLY A 324 2.03 5.08 -6.45
N ALA A 325 1.69 5.59 -5.26
CA ALA A 325 0.33 6.01 -4.94
C ALA A 325 -0.19 7.09 -5.90
N LEU A 326 0.65 8.11 -6.19
CA LEU A 326 0.30 9.16 -7.16
C LEU A 326 0.08 8.58 -8.56
N THR A 327 0.98 7.73 -9.04
CA THR A 327 0.90 7.15 -10.39
C THR A 327 -0.31 6.23 -10.52
N ILE A 328 -0.60 5.41 -9.51
CA ILE A 328 -1.76 4.53 -9.44
C ILE A 328 -3.05 5.35 -9.46
N TYR A 329 -3.12 6.42 -8.67
CA TYR A 329 -4.28 7.31 -8.63
C TYR A 329 -4.53 8.00 -9.97
N LEU A 330 -3.47 8.50 -10.61
CA LEU A 330 -3.53 9.08 -11.96
C LEU A 330 -4.01 8.04 -12.99
N ALA A 331 -3.56 6.78 -12.86
CA ALA A 331 -4.03 5.70 -13.74
C ALA A 331 -5.55 5.49 -13.62
N GLY A 332 -6.07 5.51 -12.39
CA GLY A 332 -7.50 5.47 -12.13
C GLY A 332 -8.26 6.63 -12.77
N ILE A 333 -7.77 7.87 -12.61
CA ILE A 333 -8.39 9.05 -13.23
C ILE A 333 -8.41 8.93 -14.75
N VAL A 334 -7.29 8.54 -15.37
CA VAL A 334 -7.20 8.35 -16.83
C VAL A 334 -8.20 7.28 -17.31
N ALA A 335 -8.37 6.20 -16.55
CA ALA A 335 -9.36 5.17 -16.85
C ALA A 335 -10.80 5.73 -16.82
N VAL A 336 -11.13 6.54 -15.81
CA VAL A 336 -12.45 7.21 -15.72
C VAL A 336 -12.69 8.15 -16.90
N VAL A 337 -11.70 8.99 -17.24
CA VAL A 337 -11.79 9.95 -18.37
C VAL A 337 -11.98 9.22 -19.69
N LYS A 338 -11.39 8.04 -19.85
CA LYS A 338 -11.57 7.19 -21.05
C LYS A 338 -12.86 6.37 -21.04
N GLY A 339 -13.72 6.52 -20.03
CA GLY A 339 -15.02 5.90 -19.95
C GLY A 339 -15.03 4.47 -19.42
N GLU A 340 -13.91 3.99 -18.88
CA GLU A 340 -13.82 2.66 -18.27
C GLU A 340 -14.62 2.62 -16.96
N ARG A 341 -15.65 1.79 -16.88
CA ARG A 341 -16.52 1.67 -15.70
C ARG A 341 -15.73 1.29 -14.45
N VAL A 342 -14.79 0.38 -14.59
CA VAL A 342 -13.94 -0.15 -13.54
C VAL A 342 -13.11 0.96 -12.88
N GLY A 343 -12.72 1.99 -13.64
CA GLY A 343 -11.97 3.15 -13.14
C GLY A 343 -12.67 3.90 -12.02
N ARG A 344 -14.01 3.95 -12.00
CA ARG A 344 -14.78 4.69 -10.98
C ARG A 344 -14.63 4.07 -9.59
N TYR A 345 -14.79 2.76 -9.48
CA TYR A 345 -14.61 2.02 -8.24
C TYR A 345 -13.16 2.07 -7.77
N PHE A 346 -12.22 2.00 -8.71
CA PHE A 346 -10.81 2.10 -8.45
C PHE A 346 -10.42 3.47 -7.87
N VAL A 347 -10.86 4.56 -8.48
CA VAL A 347 -10.60 5.93 -7.96
C VAL A 347 -11.25 6.13 -6.60
N LEU A 348 -12.48 5.63 -6.39
CA LEU A 348 -13.14 5.70 -5.09
C LEU A 348 -12.32 5.00 -4.00
N ALA A 349 -11.87 3.78 -4.24
CA ALA A 349 -11.05 3.00 -3.31
C ALA A 349 -9.77 3.75 -2.92
N TRP A 350 -9.01 4.19 -3.89
CA TRP A 350 -7.76 4.94 -3.66
C TRP A 350 -7.98 6.31 -3.04
N SER A 351 -9.11 6.98 -3.33
CA SER A 351 -9.45 8.25 -2.67
C SER A 351 -9.65 8.07 -1.18
N VAL A 352 -10.37 7.04 -0.76
CA VAL A 352 -10.61 6.75 0.66
C VAL A 352 -9.31 6.43 1.39
N PHE A 353 -8.44 5.63 0.77
CA PHE A 353 -7.11 5.35 1.29
C PHE A 353 -6.27 6.63 1.49
N MET A 354 -6.22 7.50 0.47
CA MET A 354 -5.47 8.76 0.53
C MET A 354 -6.03 9.72 1.57
N ILE A 355 -7.35 9.81 1.70
CA ILE A 355 -8.01 10.64 2.73
C ILE A 355 -7.66 10.11 4.13
N GLY A 356 -7.72 8.80 4.35
CA GLY A 356 -7.34 8.18 5.61
C GLY A 356 -5.90 8.48 6.01
N GLY A 357 -4.96 8.36 5.05
CA GLY A 357 -3.56 8.71 5.24
C GLY A 357 -3.33 10.20 5.53
N LEU A 358 -4.04 11.09 4.84
CA LEU A 358 -3.97 12.54 5.04
C LEU A 358 -4.49 12.93 6.43
N VAL A 359 -5.64 12.41 6.86
CA VAL A 359 -6.22 12.68 8.19
C VAL A 359 -5.26 12.24 9.29
N PHE A 360 -4.70 11.03 9.17
CA PHE A 360 -3.69 10.53 10.11
C PHE A 360 -2.42 11.39 10.12
N GLY A 361 -1.91 11.80 8.95
CA GLY A 361 -0.75 12.68 8.83
C GLY A 361 -0.97 14.06 9.46
N LEU A 362 -2.15 14.68 9.25
CA LEU A 362 -2.51 15.95 9.87
C LEU A 362 -2.63 15.84 11.39
N MET A 363 -3.13 14.71 11.89
CA MET A 363 -3.16 14.44 13.34
C MET A 363 -1.75 14.34 13.91
N LEU A 364 -0.83 13.62 13.25
CA LEU A 364 0.57 13.52 13.68
C LEU A 364 1.31 14.87 13.69
N MET A 365 0.94 15.77 12.78
CA MET A 365 1.47 17.13 12.73
C MET A 365 0.82 18.09 13.78
N GLY A 366 -0.19 17.60 14.53
CA GLY A 366 -0.88 18.38 15.54
C GLY A 366 -1.96 19.33 15.00
N TYR A 367 -2.29 19.27 13.71
CA TYR A 367 -3.38 20.07 13.12
C TYR A 367 -4.77 19.53 13.46
N LEU A 368 -4.88 18.22 13.70
CA LEU A 368 -6.13 17.58 14.10
C LEU A 368 -6.01 17.01 15.52
N PRO A 369 -7.12 16.99 16.28
CA PRO A 369 -7.13 16.42 17.62
C PRO A 369 -6.88 14.90 17.55
N ASN A 370 -6.21 14.35 18.56
CA ASN A 370 -6.03 12.91 18.71
C ASN A 370 -7.32 12.29 19.24
N THR A 371 -8.19 11.85 18.33
CA THR A 371 -9.42 11.11 18.59
C THR A 371 -9.31 9.70 18.05
N PHE A 372 -10.23 8.81 18.43
CA PHE A 372 -10.30 7.47 17.89
C PHE A 372 -10.31 7.46 16.34
N LEU A 373 -11.14 8.32 15.73
CA LEU A 373 -11.26 8.37 14.27
C LEU A 373 -9.98 8.87 13.59
N THR A 374 -9.33 9.91 14.11
CA THR A 374 -8.10 10.45 13.51
C THR A 374 -6.91 9.51 13.72
N MET A 375 -6.84 8.85 14.88
CA MET A 375 -5.79 7.87 15.20
C MET A 375 -5.85 6.63 14.28
N TYR A 376 -7.04 6.13 14.00
CA TYR A 376 -7.22 4.93 13.16
C TYR A 376 -7.64 5.26 11.71
N ALA A 377 -7.64 6.53 11.30
CA ALA A 377 -8.08 6.97 9.97
C ALA A 377 -7.36 6.24 8.82
N SER A 378 -6.04 6.07 8.92
CA SER A 378 -5.25 5.35 7.93
C SER A 378 -5.65 3.87 7.83
N HIS A 379 -5.88 3.20 8.96
CA HIS A 379 -6.32 1.80 8.99
C HIS A 379 -7.72 1.63 8.42
N ILE A 380 -8.65 2.53 8.80
CA ILE A 380 -10.02 2.53 8.26
C ILE A 380 -10.00 2.78 6.76
N GLY A 381 -9.20 3.75 6.29
CA GLY A 381 -9.01 4.04 4.87
C GLY A 381 -8.53 2.83 4.08
N THR A 382 -7.57 2.10 4.62
CA THR A 382 -7.04 0.87 4.01
C THR A 382 -8.07 -0.24 3.94
N LEU A 383 -8.81 -0.49 5.03
CA LEU A 383 -9.84 -1.53 5.04
C LEU A 383 -10.93 -1.25 4.01
N LEU A 384 -11.37 0.01 3.90
CA LEU A 384 -12.37 0.43 2.91
C LEU A 384 -11.82 0.35 1.48
N GLU A 385 -10.57 0.76 1.25
CA GLU A 385 -9.90 0.63 -0.04
C GLU A 385 -9.90 -0.83 -0.50
N MET A 386 -9.46 -1.75 0.36
CA MET A 386 -9.41 -3.17 0.05
C MET A 386 -10.80 -3.76 -0.21
N ALA A 387 -11.82 -3.35 0.56
CA ALA A 387 -13.19 -3.77 0.32
C ALA A 387 -13.72 -3.29 -1.04
N PHE A 388 -13.51 -2.00 -1.37
CA PHE A 388 -13.94 -1.45 -2.66
C PHE A 388 -13.20 -2.07 -3.84
N LEU A 389 -11.90 -2.35 -3.71
CA LEU A 389 -11.15 -3.05 -4.77
C LEU A 389 -11.63 -4.49 -4.96
N SER A 390 -11.94 -5.20 -3.89
CA SER A 390 -12.53 -6.54 -3.97
C SER A 390 -13.90 -6.53 -4.64
N MET A 391 -14.74 -5.53 -4.33
CA MET A 391 -16.03 -5.33 -5.02
C MET A 391 -15.83 -5.01 -6.51
N ALA A 392 -14.86 -4.15 -6.83
CA ALA A 392 -14.54 -3.79 -8.22
C ALA A 392 -14.07 -5.00 -9.04
N LEU A 393 -13.28 -5.88 -8.43
CA LEU A 393 -12.86 -7.15 -9.04
C LEU A 393 -14.07 -8.07 -9.31
N ALA A 394 -14.97 -8.22 -8.34
CA ALA A 394 -16.19 -9.02 -8.48
C ALA A 394 -17.11 -8.48 -9.59
N ASP A 395 -17.32 -7.16 -9.65
CA ASP A 395 -18.13 -6.51 -10.69
C ASP A 395 -17.53 -6.75 -12.09
N ARG A 396 -16.22 -6.65 -12.23
CA ARG A 396 -15.54 -6.93 -13.52
C ARG A 396 -15.77 -8.35 -14.00
N ILE A 397 -15.69 -9.35 -13.12
CA ILE A 397 -15.94 -10.75 -13.50
C ILE A 397 -17.41 -10.97 -13.88
N ASN A 398 -18.33 -10.43 -13.09
CA ASN A 398 -19.74 -10.56 -13.40
C ASN A 398 -20.08 -9.94 -14.77
N HIS A 399 -19.48 -8.80 -15.08
CA HIS A 399 -19.64 -8.15 -16.38
C HIS A 399 -19.02 -8.98 -17.53
N ALA A 400 -17.82 -9.53 -17.33
CA ALA A 400 -17.17 -10.38 -18.32
C ALA A 400 -17.98 -11.67 -18.58
N ARG A 401 -18.50 -12.31 -17.53
CA ARG A 401 -19.40 -13.48 -17.66
C ARG A 401 -20.67 -13.14 -18.42
N TYR A 402 -21.31 -12.02 -18.08
CA TYR A 402 -22.51 -11.57 -18.78
C TYR A 402 -22.25 -11.31 -20.27
N GLN A 403 -21.13 -10.68 -20.63
CA GLN A 403 -20.76 -10.49 -22.02
C GLN A 403 -20.50 -11.81 -22.76
N GLN A 404 -19.83 -12.77 -22.10
CA GLN A 404 -19.60 -14.10 -22.64
C GLN A 404 -20.94 -14.81 -22.94
N GLU A 405 -21.87 -14.77 -22.01
CA GLU A 405 -23.21 -15.37 -22.16
C GLU A 405 -23.97 -14.75 -23.32
N GLN A 406 -23.98 -13.42 -23.43
CA GLN A 406 -24.62 -12.71 -24.56
C GLN A 406 -23.97 -13.08 -25.89
N THR A 407 -22.67 -13.24 -25.94
CA THR A 407 -21.95 -13.65 -27.15
C THR A 407 -22.32 -15.08 -27.55
N LEU A 408 -22.38 -16.01 -26.59
CA LEU A 408 -22.79 -17.39 -26.83
C LEU A 408 -24.24 -17.48 -27.33
N LEU A 409 -25.16 -16.69 -26.77
CA LEU A 409 -26.55 -16.60 -27.22
C LEU A 409 -26.64 -16.03 -28.63
N ALA A 410 -25.83 -15.05 -29.00
CA ALA A 410 -25.77 -14.49 -30.34
C ALA A 410 -25.27 -15.54 -31.36
N TYR A 411 -24.18 -16.26 -31.02
CA TYR A 411 -23.68 -17.37 -31.85
C TYR A 411 -24.73 -18.49 -32.01
N GLY A 412 -25.48 -18.84 -30.97
CA GLY A 412 -26.57 -19.81 -31.03
C GLY A 412 -27.65 -19.40 -32.04
N LYS A 413 -28.07 -18.14 -31.97
CA LYS A 413 -29.08 -17.59 -32.92
C LYS A 413 -28.57 -17.57 -34.37
N ASP A 414 -27.32 -17.24 -34.61
CA ASP A 414 -26.74 -17.24 -35.95
C ASP A 414 -26.60 -18.65 -36.52
N LEU A 415 -26.27 -19.65 -35.68
CA LEU A 415 -26.26 -21.07 -36.07
C LEU A 415 -27.67 -21.56 -36.45
N GLU A 416 -28.70 -21.18 -35.68
CA GLU A 416 -30.09 -21.51 -36.02
C GLU A 416 -30.53 -20.87 -37.36
N ARG A 417 -30.18 -19.60 -37.60
CA ARG A 417 -30.44 -18.93 -38.90
C ARG A 417 -29.75 -19.62 -40.06
N LEU A 418 -28.50 -20.03 -39.90
CA LEU A 418 -27.74 -20.77 -40.92
C LEU A 418 -28.36 -22.15 -41.19
N ASN A 419 -28.86 -22.85 -40.19
CA ASN A 419 -29.53 -24.15 -40.35
C ASN A 419 -30.92 -24.03 -41.03
N GLN A 420 -31.62 -22.94 -40.85
CA GLN A 420 -32.92 -22.69 -41.51
C GLN A 420 -32.77 -22.29 -42.98
N GLN A 421 -31.67 -21.68 -43.41
CA GLN A 421 -31.45 -21.25 -44.79
C GLN A 421 -31.43 -22.39 -45.84
N PRO A 422 -30.84 -23.59 -45.60
CA PRO A 422 -30.86 -24.67 -46.58
C PRO A 422 -32.27 -25.29 -46.75
N ALA A 423 -33.11 -25.26 -45.70
CA ALA A 423 -34.47 -25.72 -45.76
C ALA A 423 -35.34 -24.81 -46.66
N GLN A 424 -35.20 -23.49 -46.54
CA GLN A 424 -35.93 -22.53 -47.41
C GLN A 424 -35.45 -22.59 -48.86
N ARG A 425 -34.17 -22.81 -49.16
CA ARG A 425 -33.68 -22.99 -50.54
C ARG A 425 -34.21 -24.28 -51.17
N ARG A 426 -34.37 -25.36 -50.44
CA ARG A 426 -34.99 -26.61 -50.94
C ARG A 426 -36.47 -26.44 -51.25
N ILE A 427 -37.23 -25.67 -50.49
CA ILE A 427 -38.64 -25.38 -50.72
C ILE A 427 -38.80 -24.47 -51.95
N SER A 428 -37.92 -23.49 -52.17
CA SER A 428 -37.97 -22.59 -53.33
C SER A 428 -37.60 -23.28 -54.66
N CYS A 429 -36.79 -24.36 -54.63
CA CYS A 429 -36.46 -25.14 -55.81
C CYS A 429 -37.59 -26.09 -56.25
N HIS A 430 -38.61 -26.34 -55.40
CA HIS A 430 -39.80 -27.19 -55.79
C HIS A 430 -41.00 -26.43 -56.26
N ALA A 431 -40.97 -25.09 -56.32
CA ALA A 431 -42.06 -24.20 -56.66
C ALA A 431 -41.97 -23.57 -58.08
N HIS A 432 -41.11 -24.08 -58.95
CA HIS A 432 -41.17 -23.66 -60.36
C HIS A 432 -42.02 -24.65 -61.17
N PRO A 433 -43.21 -24.25 -61.65
CA PRO A 433 -44.01 -25.08 -62.57
C PRO A 433 -43.32 -25.11 -63.94
N ARG A 434 -43.22 -26.34 -64.49
CA ARG A 434 -42.90 -26.58 -65.87
C ARG A 434 -43.88 -25.81 -66.75
N ILE A 435 -43.42 -24.86 -67.55
CA ILE A 435 -44.08 -24.43 -68.76
C ILE A 435 -43.31 -25.05 -69.91
N ALA A 436 -43.94 -26.13 -70.48
CA ALA A 436 -43.63 -26.67 -71.78
C ALA A 436 -44.39 -25.89 -72.80
N HIS A 437 -43.77 -25.47 -73.90
CA HIS A 437 -44.25 -25.42 -75.25
C HIS A 437 -43.10 -25.08 -76.17
N ALA A 438 -42.73 -26.00 -77.00
CA ALA A 438 -42.84 -26.24 -78.38
C ALA A 438 -43.07 -24.95 -79.24
N ASP A 439 -42.18 -24.64 -80.16
CA ASP A 439 -42.34 -24.91 -81.59
C ASP A 439 -41.21 -24.21 -82.37
N GLU A 440 -40.60 -24.96 -83.22
CA GLU A 440 -40.43 -24.92 -84.70
C GLU A 440 -39.74 -23.71 -85.40
N ARG A 441 -38.74 -24.14 -86.17
CA ARG A 441 -38.37 -23.60 -87.52
C ARG A 441 -37.59 -22.28 -87.52
N GLY A 442 -36.42 -22.31 -88.01
CA GLY A 442 -36.07 -22.25 -89.39
C GLY A 442 -34.93 -21.34 -89.70
N ASP A 443 -34.07 -21.90 -90.48
CA ASP A 443 -33.31 -21.31 -91.58
C ASP A 443 -32.21 -20.25 -91.42
N ARG A 444 -31.00 -20.72 -91.66
CA ARG A 444 -30.06 -20.29 -92.75
C ARG A 444 -29.38 -18.93 -92.66
N LEU A 445 -28.07 -19.12 -92.88
CA LEU A 445 -27.16 -18.35 -93.74
C LEU A 445 -26.30 -17.28 -93.15
N ALA A 446 -25.00 -17.66 -93.32
CA ALA A 446 -23.96 -16.87 -93.95
C ALA A 446 -23.32 -15.74 -93.12
N GLY A 447 -22.09 -15.87 -92.92
CA GLY A 447 -21.05 -15.34 -93.76
C GLY A 447 -20.17 -14.38 -93.06
N GLY A 448 -18.87 -14.58 -93.20
CA GLY A 448 -17.88 -13.50 -93.28
C GLY A 448 -17.02 -13.33 -92.02
N ASP A 449 -15.93 -13.92 -92.02
CA ASP A 449 -14.61 -13.49 -92.40
C ASP A 449 -13.92 -12.48 -91.52
N ALA A 450 -12.68 -12.84 -91.28
CA ALA A 450 -11.41 -12.05 -91.12
C ALA A 450 -11.18 -11.39 -89.78
N ASP A 451 -10.12 -11.50 -89.21
CA ASP A 451 -8.73 -11.71 -89.44
C ASP A 451 -7.94 -11.15 -88.28
N ALA A 452 -6.99 -11.80 -87.95
CA ALA A 452 -5.57 -11.44 -87.73
C ALA A 452 -5.11 -10.99 -86.35
N ARG A 453 -4.26 -11.82 -85.86
CA ARG A 453 -2.85 -11.67 -85.59
C ARG A 453 -2.36 -11.30 -84.16
N HIS A 454 -1.46 -12.22 -83.80
CA HIS A 454 -0.17 -12.09 -83.07
C HIS A 454 -0.27 -12.02 -81.56
N GLY A 455 0.49 -12.83 -80.86
CA GLY A 455 1.63 -13.72 -81.09
C GLY A 455 2.24 -14.13 -79.76
N ARG A 456 2.66 -15.38 -79.69
CA ARG A 456 3.89 -15.96 -79.10
C ARG A 456 4.27 -15.54 -77.68
N ARG A 457 4.65 -16.42 -76.74
CA ARG A 457 5.49 -17.66 -76.70
C ARG A 457 5.27 -18.24 -75.29
N SER A 458 4.95 -19.45 -75.05
CA SER A 458 5.72 -20.69 -74.90
C SER A 458 6.95 -20.61 -74.00
N ARG A 459 6.92 -21.40 -72.93
CA ARG A 459 7.85 -22.48 -72.62
C ARG A 459 7.54 -23.02 -71.20
N ASP A 460 7.10 -24.20 -71.13
CA ASP A 460 7.78 -25.50 -70.87
C ASP A 460 7.87 -25.86 -69.36
N VAL A 461 7.24 -26.98 -69.11
CA VAL A 461 7.31 -27.91 -67.97
C VAL A 461 8.71 -28.62 -68.00
N PRO A 462 9.28 -29.18 -66.87
CA PRO A 462 8.88 -30.53 -66.55
C PRO A 462 8.75 -30.90 -65.07
N ALA A 463 8.11 -32.03 -64.87
CA ALA A 463 7.92 -32.83 -63.68
C ALA A 463 9.21 -33.48 -63.14
N ASN A 464 9.18 -33.81 -61.85
CA ASN A 464 9.65 -35.01 -61.15
C ASN A 464 9.71 -34.63 -59.66
N GLY A 465 9.19 -35.31 -58.69
CA GLY A 465 9.27 -36.74 -58.41
C GLY A 465 10.03 -36.94 -57.10
N GLY A 466 9.43 -37.56 -56.10
CA GLY A 466 10.21 -38.25 -55.11
C GLY A 466 10.04 -37.83 -53.66
N GLN A 467 9.28 -38.56 -52.93
CA GLN A 467 9.44 -39.12 -51.60
C GLN A 467 10.63 -38.59 -50.75
N PHE A 468 10.38 -38.22 -49.46
CA PHE A 468 10.86 -38.98 -48.31
C PHE A 468 10.31 -38.39 -46.99
N CYS A 469 9.86 -39.28 -46.09
CA CYS A 469 9.55 -39.05 -44.68
C CYS A 469 10.82 -38.86 -43.88
N ALA A 470 10.78 -38.08 -42.81
CA ALA A 470 11.17 -38.37 -41.43
C ALA A 470 11.51 -37.12 -40.64
N GLY A 471 10.82 -36.92 -39.54
CA GLY A 471 11.28 -36.68 -38.17
C GLY A 471 12.09 -35.40 -37.88
N HIS A 472 11.52 -34.55 -37.08
CA HIS A 472 11.97 -34.24 -35.74
C HIS A 472 11.24 -33.01 -35.19
N ASP A 473 10.94 -33.12 -33.91
CA ASP A 473 10.47 -32.07 -33.01
C ASP A 473 11.37 -30.85 -33.00
N GLU A 474 10.78 -29.67 -32.84
CA GLU A 474 11.09 -28.69 -31.79
C GLU A 474 10.35 -27.35 -31.99
N HIS A 475 9.72 -26.92 -30.91
CA HIS A 475 9.39 -25.55 -30.49
C HIS A 475 9.42 -24.42 -31.51
N ASP A 476 8.24 -23.85 -31.81
CA ASP A 476 8.13 -22.40 -31.87
C ASP A 476 6.70 -21.94 -31.56
N GLN A 477 6.53 -21.33 -30.34
CA GLN A 477 5.35 -20.58 -29.96
C GLN A 477 5.43 -19.20 -30.62
N ARG A 478 4.65 -18.97 -31.67
CA ARG A 478 4.37 -17.62 -32.16
C ARG A 478 2.87 -17.42 -32.40
N HIS A 479 2.33 -16.46 -31.65
CA HIS A 479 1.18 -15.59 -31.89
C HIS A 479 0.15 -16.04 -32.95
N PHE A 480 -0.98 -16.47 -32.41
CA PHE A 480 -2.21 -16.61 -33.17
C PHE A 480 -2.97 -15.27 -33.20
N ASP A 481 -3.02 -14.64 -34.38
CA ASP A 481 -3.85 -13.47 -34.67
C ASP A 481 -5.20 -13.96 -35.25
N PRO A 482 -6.36 -13.73 -34.59
CA PRO A 482 -7.65 -14.34 -35.01
C PRO A 482 -8.37 -13.60 -36.15
N HIS A 483 -7.82 -12.58 -36.77
CA HIS A 483 -8.53 -11.74 -37.76
C HIS A 483 -8.25 -12.02 -39.24
N ARG A 484 -7.52 -13.10 -39.58
CA ARG A 484 -7.32 -13.50 -40.99
C ARG A 484 -7.47 -15.00 -41.19
N ALA A 485 -8.68 -15.51 -41.12
CA ALA A 485 -9.00 -16.80 -41.71
C ALA A 485 -10.33 -16.70 -42.43
N SER A 486 -10.24 -16.57 -43.75
CA SER A 486 -11.37 -16.64 -44.69
C SER A 486 -12.11 -17.97 -44.55
N GLY A 487 -13.44 -17.89 -44.41
CA GLY A 487 -14.36 -18.96 -44.08
C GLY A 487 -14.54 -20.09 -45.11
N ARG A 488 -13.51 -20.88 -45.38
CA ARG A 488 -13.65 -22.09 -46.24
C ARG A 488 -13.15 -23.41 -45.65
N CYS A 489 -12.57 -23.44 -44.46
CA CYS A 489 -12.01 -24.68 -43.91
C CYS A 489 -12.69 -25.26 -42.66
N ALA A 490 -13.66 -24.57 -42.07
CA ALA A 490 -14.28 -25.02 -40.80
C ALA A 490 -15.43 -26.06 -41.02
N VAL A 491 -16.02 -26.12 -42.18
CA VAL A 491 -17.17 -26.98 -42.43
C VAL A 491 -16.80 -28.44 -42.73
N CYS A 492 -15.58 -28.70 -43.22
CA CYS A 492 -15.14 -30.07 -43.51
C CYS A 492 -14.66 -30.89 -42.32
N ARG A 493 -14.37 -30.26 -41.17
CA ARG A 493 -13.83 -30.98 -39.96
C ARG A 493 -14.93 -31.48 -39.02
N MET A 494 -16.12 -30.87 -39.01
CA MET A 494 -17.22 -31.30 -38.13
C MET A 494 -18.01 -32.51 -38.63
N GLN A 495 -17.98 -32.82 -39.92
CA GLN A 495 -18.71 -34.00 -40.45
C GLN A 495 -18.02 -35.35 -40.15
N ARG A 496 -16.72 -35.36 -39.74
CA ARG A 496 -16.04 -36.62 -39.38
C ARG A 496 -16.13 -37.03 -37.91
N VAL A 497 -16.63 -36.15 -37.03
CA VAL A 497 -16.76 -36.46 -35.59
C VAL A 497 -18.14 -37.04 -35.25
N CYS A 498 -19.17 -36.73 -36.03
CA CYS A 498 -20.52 -37.31 -35.82
C CYS A 498 -20.71 -38.75 -36.35
N ALA A 499 -19.86 -39.20 -37.28
CA ALA A 499 -20.00 -40.56 -37.84
C ALA A 499 -19.36 -41.69 -37.03
N ARG A 500 -18.73 -41.38 -35.87
CA ARG A 500 -18.08 -42.36 -34.97
C ARG A 500 -18.81 -42.59 -33.65
N ARG A 501 -20.03 -42.10 -33.48
CA ARG A 501 -20.84 -42.33 -32.26
C ARG A 501 -22.20 -43.01 -32.51
N SER A 502 -22.41 -43.57 -33.69
CA SER A 502 -23.56 -44.43 -33.94
C SER A 502 -23.09 -45.66 -34.71
N GLY A 503 -22.44 -46.53 -33.97
CA GLY A 503 -22.07 -47.87 -34.34
C GLY A 503 -21.63 -48.60 -33.07
#